data_f24d4f9126bd1437b359ad3e72190290
#
_entry.id   f24d4f9126bd1437b359ad3e72190290
#
_cell.length_a   1.000
_cell.length_b   1.000
_cell.length_c   1.000
_cell.angle_alpha   90.00
_cell.angle_beta   90.00
_cell.angle_gamma   90.00
#
_symmetry.space_group_name_H-M   'P 1'
#
loop_
_entity.id
_entity.type
_entity.pdbx_description
1 polymer ?
#
loop_
_entity_poly.entity_id
_entity_poly.type
_entity_poly.pdbx_seq_one_letter_code
_entity_poly.pdbx_strand_id
1 'polypeptide(L)'
;FLRTAKEFDKRIRALTNDEIQVEMYKKEEYQAKFGVANEMMDSVGLMHSGDIEMTQTQIGNVGQWYCPDFFALEMPFLFDSHEHATRVLDGKIGENLLDTIEQNASAKGLAFTYSGGYRVFASNDKLTTVEDLKGLNCVTDISTVRIDTAKAFGLNVIPFKDASLQGDQSYVKIDRYEASQTRETTLPRYEAEAYHAGHHHIGVTNHSMYLTTILVNKDFFASLTADQQAAMKQVAMEVAKLEREWSVTDADTLATDTAKHAEMGITYTEFADSEVAKLKQAVEPLYEKYRAIFSPLLIDNIRSA
;
A
#
# COMPACT_ATOMS: atom_id res chain seq x y z
N PHE A 1 -5.33 -9.13 -0.23
CA PHE A 1 -6.73 -8.69 0.06
C PHE A 1 -7.73 -9.86 0.11
N LEU A 2 -7.84 -10.70 -0.92
CA LEU A 2 -8.80 -11.82 -0.95
C LEU A 2 -8.58 -12.80 0.21
N ARG A 3 -7.32 -13.17 0.49
CA ARG A 3 -6.95 -14.08 1.59
C ARG A 3 -7.32 -13.48 2.93
N THR A 4 -7.05 -12.18 3.12
CA THR A 4 -7.38 -11.40 4.30
C THR A 4 -8.87 -11.32 4.55
N ALA A 5 -9.64 -10.99 3.51
CA ALA A 5 -11.11 -10.90 3.61
C ALA A 5 -11.75 -12.25 3.95
N LYS A 6 -11.29 -13.35 3.37
CA LYS A 6 -11.76 -14.70 3.71
C LYS A 6 -11.46 -15.08 5.16
N GLU A 7 -10.27 -14.75 5.64
CA GLU A 7 -9.91 -15.02 7.03
C GLU A 7 -10.67 -14.10 8.00
N PHE A 8 -10.94 -12.86 7.59
CA PHE A 8 -11.80 -11.95 8.35
C PHE A 8 -13.22 -12.53 8.48
N ASP A 9 -13.86 -12.93 7.37
CA ASP A 9 -15.19 -13.53 7.39
C ASP A 9 -15.26 -14.76 8.32
N LYS A 10 -14.31 -15.66 8.17
CA LYS A 10 -14.22 -16.87 9.01
C LYS A 10 -14.16 -16.55 10.51
N ARG A 11 -13.33 -15.57 10.91
CA ARG A 11 -13.13 -15.21 12.31
C ARG A 11 -14.29 -14.41 12.88
N ILE A 12 -14.81 -13.45 12.12
CA ILE A 12 -15.93 -12.63 12.60
C ILE A 12 -17.20 -13.46 12.79
N ARG A 13 -17.47 -14.40 11.89
CA ARG A 13 -18.57 -15.37 12.06
C ARG A 13 -18.39 -16.18 13.35
N ALA A 14 -17.21 -16.69 13.62
CA ALA A 14 -16.94 -17.48 14.81
C ALA A 14 -17.13 -16.69 16.12
N LEU A 15 -16.71 -15.40 16.13
CA LEU A 15 -16.82 -14.53 17.31
C LEU A 15 -18.23 -13.98 17.52
N THR A 16 -19.03 -13.88 16.48
CA THR A 16 -20.37 -13.29 16.53
C THR A 16 -21.50 -14.33 16.32
N ASN A 17 -21.19 -15.62 16.41
CA ASN A 17 -22.15 -16.70 16.15
C ASN A 17 -22.93 -16.51 14.84
N ASP A 18 -22.21 -16.20 13.76
CA ASP A 18 -22.74 -15.89 12.42
C ASP A 18 -23.64 -14.64 12.31
N GLU A 19 -23.69 -13.79 13.33
CA GLU A 19 -24.45 -12.52 13.25
C GLU A 19 -23.83 -11.53 12.27
N ILE A 20 -22.49 -11.54 12.12
CA ILE A 20 -21.76 -10.76 11.12
C ILE A 20 -21.13 -11.71 10.12
N GLN A 21 -21.34 -11.42 8.84
CA GLN A 21 -20.79 -12.14 7.70
C GLN A 21 -20.22 -11.13 6.71
N VAL A 22 -19.11 -11.49 6.04
CA VAL A 22 -18.48 -10.63 5.04
C VAL A 22 -18.68 -11.22 3.66
N GLU A 23 -19.43 -10.54 2.82
CA GLU A 23 -19.50 -10.82 1.40
C GLU A 23 -18.51 -9.94 0.64
N MET A 24 -17.51 -10.55 0.05
CA MET A 24 -16.46 -9.82 -0.64
C MET A 24 -16.70 -9.85 -2.15
N TYR A 25 -16.56 -8.68 -2.76
CA TYR A 25 -16.66 -8.50 -4.20
C TYR A 25 -15.36 -8.00 -4.79
N LYS A 26 -14.94 -8.57 -5.91
CA LYS A 26 -14.04 -7.90 -6.83
C LYS A 26 -14.77 -6.82 -7.59
N LYS A 27 -14.03 -5.89 -8.18
CA LYS A 27 -14.61 -4.76 -8.91
C LYS A 27 -15.67 -5.21 -9.93
N GLU A 28 -15.32 -6.16 -10.78
CA GLU A 28 -16.19 -6.65 -11.85
C GLU A 28 -17.43 -7.39 -11.32
N GLU A 29 -17.27 -8.13 -10.22
CA GLU A 29 -18.37 -8.83 -9.55
C GLU A 29 -19.36 -7.84 -8.93
N TYR A 30 -18.83 -6.80 -8.28
CA TYR A 30 -19.66 -5.73 -7.71
C TYR A 30 -20.44 -4.99 -8.79
N GLN A 31 -19.76 -4.60 -9.88
CA GLN A 31 -20.38 -3.94 -11.01
C GLN A 31 -21.52 -4.78 -11.63
N ALA A 32 -21.26 -6.06 -11.85
CA ALA A 32 -22.26 -6.97 -12.41
C ALA A 32 -23.48 -7.14 -11.49
N LYS A 33 -23.25 -7.18 -10.17
CA LYS A 33 -24.34 -7.40 -9.18
C LYS A 33 -25.17 -6.14 -8.95
N PHE A 34 -24.54 -4.98 -8.86
CA PHE A 34 -25.19 -3.73 -8.43
C PHE A 34 -25.40 -2.72 -9.55
N GLY A 35 -24.95 -3.01 -10.77
CA GLY A 35 -25.15 -2.14 -11.94
C GLY A 35 -24.40 -0.79 -11.85
N VAL A 36 -23.34 -0.72 -11.06
CA VAL A 36 -22.59 0.52 -10.86
C VAL A 36 -21.63 0.76 -12.04
N ALA A 37 -21.66 1.98 -12.59
CA ALA A 37 -20.77 2.37 -13.68
C ALA A 37 -19.29 2.37 -13.25
N ASN A 38 -18.37 2.08 -14.21
CA ASN A 38 -16.93 2.01 -13.98
C ASN A 38 -16.34 3.25 -13.29
N GLU A 39 -16.88 4.41 -13.61
CA GLU A 39 -16.40 5.72 -13.17
C GLU A 39 -16.62 5.97 -11.67
N MET A 40 -17.50 5.19 -11.03
CA MET A 40 -17.85 5.35 -9.62
C MET A 40 -17.16 4.31 -8.70
N MET A 41 -16.27 3.49 -9.22
CA MET A 41 -15.67 2.35 -8.47
C MET A 41 -14.43 2.74 -7.67
N ASP A 42 -14.49 3.82 -6.94
CA ASP A 42 -13.57 4.06 -5.82
C ASP A 42 -14.15 3.40 -4.56
N SER A 43 -13.50 2.35 -4.07
CA SER A 43 -13.99 1.60 -2.90
C SER A 43 -14.07 2.46 -1.64
N VAL A 44 -13.24 3.50 -1.53
CA VAL A 44 -13.32 4.46 -0.41
C VAL A 44 -14.57 5.33 -0.56
N GLY A 45 -14.85 5.81 -1.77
CA GLY A 45 -16.06 6.57 -2.08
C GLY A 45 -17.35 5.76 -1.82
N LEU A 46 -17.38 4.50 -2.27
CA LEU A 46 -18.52 3.59 -2.01
C LEU A 46 -18.72 3.30 -0.51
N MET A 47 -17.63 3.17 0.24
CA MET A 47 -17.72 3.02 1.69
C MET A 47 -18.23 4.30 2.37
N HIS A 48 -17.81 5.47 1.91
CA HIS A 48 -18.30 6.76 2.42
C HIS A 48 -19.80 6.96 2.18
N SER A 49 -20.29 6.57 1.01
CA SER A 49 -21.73 6.64 0.69
C SER A 49 -22.58 5.58 1.40
N GLY A 50 -21.94 4.56 1.99
CA GLY A 50 -22.61 3.43 2.63
C GLY A 50 -23.07 2.36 1.65
N ASP A 51 -22.60 2.40 0.40
CA ASP A 51 -22.87 1.36 -0.60
C ASP A 51 -22.13 0.06 -0.31
N ILE A 52 -20.99 0.16 0.40
CA ILE A 52 -20.28 -0.95 1.03
C ILE A 52 -19.93 -0.58 2.47
N GLU A 53 -19.87 -1.56 3.34
CA GLU A 53 -19.57 -1.34 4.76
C GLU A 53 -18.08 -1.23 5.04
N MET A 54 -17.24 -1.93 4.30
CA MET A 54 -15.80 -2.03 4.55
C MET A 54 -14.99 -2.00 3.26
N THR A 55 -13.76 -1.52 3.36
CA THR A 55 -12.77 -1.64 2.30
C THR A 55 -11.38 -1.81 2.88
N GLN A 56 -10.47 -2.39 2.08
CA GLN A 56 -9.04 -2.38 2.34
C GLN A 56 -8.38 -1.56 1.22
N THR A 57 -7.68 -0.50 1.60
CA THR A 57 -7.09 0.43 0.64
C THR A 57 -5.66 0.81 1.01
N GLN A 58 -4.89 1.28 0.04
CA GLN A 58 -3.52 1.71 0.24
C GLN A 58 -3.42 3.03 1.02
N ILE A 59 -2.31 3.21 1.73
CA ILE A 59 -2.04 4.39 2.56
C ILE A 59 -2.10 5.69 1.75
N GLY A 60 -1.66 5.69 0.50
CA GLY A 60 -1.76 6.86 -0.37
C GLY A 60 -3.20 7.36 -0.55
N ASN A 61 -4.16 6.45 -0.69
CA ASN A 61 -5.59 6.84 -0.73
C ASN A 61 -6.04 7.41 0.63
N VAL A 62 -5.63 6.78 1.74
CA VAL A 62 -5.98 7.25 3.09
C VAL A 62 -5.43 8.65 3.33
N GLY A 63 -4.18 8.90 2.94
CA GLY A 63 -3.55 10.23 3.03
C GLY A 63 -4.27 11.29 2.22
N GLN A 64 -4.74 10.93 1.02
CA GLN A 64 -5.47 11.82 0.14
C GLN A 64 -6.90 12.13 0.63
N TRP A 65 -7.61 11.12 1.13
CA TRP A 65 -9.02 11.25 1.54
C TRP A 65 -9.19 11.84 2.94
N TYR A 66 -8.26 11.55 3.86
CA TYR A 66 -8.51 11.82 5.29
C TYR A 66 -7.48 12.73 5.95
N CYS A 67 -6.22 12.35 5.92
CA CYS A 67 -5.19 13.05 6.66
C CYS A 67 -3.81 12.88 5.98
N PRO A 68 -3.15 13.97 5.57
CA PRO A 68 -1.82 13.92 4.96
C PRO A 68 -0.75 13.22 5.79
N ASP A 69 -0.92 13.12 7.11
CA ASP A 69 0.03 12.43 8.00
C ASP A 69 0.20 10.95 7.66
N PHE A 70 -0.78 10.33 7.00
CA PHE A 70 -0.63 8.96 6.50
C PHE A 70 0.49 8.81 5.46
N PHE A 71 0.78 9.86 4.70
CA PHE A 71 1.92 9.85 3.78
C PHE A 71 3.26 9.75 4.49
N ALA A 72 3.34 10.09 5.79
CA ALA A 72 4.56 9.89 6.56
C ALA A 72 4.99 8.41 6.59
N LEU A 73 4.02 7.49 6.59
CA LEU A 73 4.29 6.04 6.57
C LEU A 73 4.89 5.55 5.24
N GLU A 74 4.88 6.37 4.19
CA GLU A 74 5.48 6.07 2.88
C GLU A 74 6.87 6.69 2.69
N MET A 75 7.39 7.40 3.72
CA MET A 75 8.74 7.99 3.65
C MET A 75 9.78 6.91 3.37
N PRO A 76 10.71 7.18 2.43
CA PRO A 76 11.72 6.19 2.04
C PRO A 76 12.67 5.88 3.19
N PHE A 77 12.96 4.61 3.39
CA PHE A 77 13.85 4.11 4.47
C PHE A 77 13.40 4.52 5.88
N LEU A 78 12.09 4.70 6.07
CA LEU A 78 11.50 5.06 7.35
C LEU A 78 11.57 3.90 8.36
N PHE A 79 11.26 2.70 7.89
CA PHE A 79 11.25 1.49 8.71
C PHE A 79 12.53 0.69 8.51
N ASP A 80 13.22 0.39 9.61
CA ASP A 80 14.47 -0.38 9.57
C ASP A 80 14.22 -1.90 9.43
N SER A 81 13.04 -2.37 9.84
CA SER A 81 12.65 -3.78 9.77
C SER A 81 11.13 -3.95 9.85
N HIS A 82 10.65 -5.17 9.62
CA HIS A 82 9.23 -5.52 9.82
C HIS A 82 8.82 -5.44 11.30
N GLU A 83 9.72 -5.73 12.24
CA GLU A 83 9.48 -5.58 13.67
C GLU A 83 9.32 -4.11 14.05
N HIS A 84 10.16 -3.23 13.50
CA HIS A 84 10.02 -1.78 13.68
C HIS A 84 8.66 -1.31 13.13
N ALA A 85 8.31 -1.68 11.91
CA ALA A 85 7.01 -1.34 11.34
C ALA A 85 5.86 -1.86 12.20
N THR A 86 5.94 -3.07 12.72
CA THR A 86 4.91 -3.64 13.61
C THR A 86 4.76 -2.84 14.91
N ARG A 87 5.87 -2.45 15.56
CA ARG A 87 5.81 -1.61 16.77
C ARG A 87 5.12 -0.27 16.51
N VAL A 88 5.38 0.35 15.36
CA VAL A 88 4.76 1.62 14.98
C VAL A 88 3.28 1.45 14.67
N LEU A 89 2.95 0.48 13.79
CA LEU A 89 1.60 0.30 13.24
C LEU A 89 0.60 -0.25 14.27
N ASP A 90 1.05 -1.15 15.14
CA ASP A 90 0.22 -1.75 16.20
C ASP A 90 0.34 -0.97 17.53
N GLY A 91 1.23 0.02 17.59
CA GLY A 91 1.47 0.87 18.75
C GLY A 91 0.67 2.18 18.75
N LYS A 92 1.00 3.05 19.70
CA LYS A 92 0.28 4.31 19.90
C LYS A 92 0.33 5.25 18.70
N ILE A 93 1.40 5.22 17.89
CA ILE A 93 1.51 6.04 16.69
C ILE A 93 0.45 5.59 15.66
N GLY A 94 0.37 4.29 15.38
CA GLY A 94 -0.62 3.72 14.47
C GLY A 94 -2.06 3.95 14.97
N GLU A 95 -2.32 3.73 16.26
CA GLU A 95 -3.62 4.01 16.88
C GLU A 95 -4.03 5.49 16.67
N ASN A 96 -3.15 6.43 16.98
CA ASN A 96 -3.43 7.85 16.79
C ASN A 96 -3.72 8.21 15.33
N LEU A 97 -2.98 7.63 14.37
CA LEU A 97 -3.25 7.84 12.95
C LEU A 97 -4.63 7.29 12.55
N LEU A 98 -4.99 6.09 12.98
CA LEU A 98 -6.32 5.52 12.72
C LEU A 98 -7.44 6.37 13.31
N ASP A 99 -7.24 6.93 14.51
CA ASP A 99 -8.20 7.81 15.15
C ASP A 99 -8.43 9.12 14.38
N THR A 100 -7.43 9.63 13.65
CA THR A 100 -7.61 10.83 12.81
C THR A 100 -8.60 10.62 11.68
N ILE A 101 -8.76 9.40 11.18
CA ILE A 101 -9.74 9.06 10.14
C ILE A 101 -11.15 9.31 10.68
N GLU A 102 -11.45 8.80 11.87
CA GLU A 102 -12.78 8.92 12.49
C GLU A 102 -13.15 10.37 12.83
N GLN A 103 -12.16 11.20 13.10
CA GLN A 103 -12.39 12.63 13.40
C GLN A 103 -12.75 13.46 12.16
N ASN A 104 -12.28 13.05 11.00
CA ASN A 104 -12.36 13.85 9.77
C ASN A 104 -13.31 13.29 8.71
N ALA A 105 -13.90 12.09 8.92
CA ALA A 105 -14.66 11.42 7.86
C ALA A 105 -15.78 10.51 8.36
N SER A 106 -16.57 10.02 7.40
CA SER A 106 -17.57 8.95 7.56
C SER A 106 -16.94 7.55 7.62
N ALA A 107 -15.69 7.45 8.03
CA ALA A 107 -14.92 6.21 8.10
C ALA A 107 -14.26 6.04 9.46
N LYS A 108 -13.94 4.79 9.79
CA LYS A 108 -13.12 4.41 10.92
C LYS A 108 -12.02 3.48 10.44
N GLY A 109 -10.77 3.77 10.83
CA GLY A 109 -9.64 2.87 10.62
C GLY A 109 -9.65 1.76 11.66
N LEU A 110 -9.44 0.51 11.22
CA LEU A 110 -9.43 -0.64 12.11
C LEU A 110 -8.03 -1.20 12.33
N ALA A 111 -7.22 -1.32 11.29
CA ALA A 111 -5.88 -1.88 11.37
C ALA A 111 -5.05 -1.55 10.14
N PHE A 112 -3.72 -1.59 10.29
CA PHE A 112 -2.77 -1.50 9.19
C PHE A 112 -2.34 -2.89 8.71
N THR A 113 -2.29 -3.06 7.40
CA THR A 113 -1.89 -4.29 6.72
C THR A 113 -0.76 -4.02 5.73
N TYR A 114 -0.25 -5.08 5.09
CA TYR A 114 0.71 -4.97 3.99
C TYR A 114 0.06 -5.34 2.66
N SER A 115 0.63 -4.83 1.58
CA SER A 115 0.42 -5.36 0.24
C SER A 115 1.76 -5.81 -0.33
N GLY A 116 2.35 -6.84 0.32
CA GLY A 116 3.59 -7.46 -0.09
C GLY A 116 4.87 -6.96 0.59
N GLY A 117 4.77 -6.11 1.61
CA GLY A 117 5.92 -5.65 2.37
C GLY A 117 6.75 -4.57 1.66
N TYR A 118 8.07 -4.77 1.58
CA TYR A 118 8.97 -3.78 0.97
C TYR A 118 8.78 -3.64 -0.53
N ARG A 119 8.92 -2.40 -1.01
CA ARG A 119 8.87 -2.04 -2.42
C ARG A 119 10.22 -2.26 -3.10
N VAL A 120 10.12 -2.71 -4.33
CA VAL A 120 11.23 -2.94 -5.25
C VAL A 120 10.91 -2.26 -6.58
N PHE A 121 11.90 -2.15 -7.46
CA PHE A 121 11.66 -1.77 -8.85
C PHE A 121 11.73 -3.00 -9.77
N ALA A 122 10.76 -3.13 -10.66
CA ALA A 122 10.81 -4.06 -11.79
C ALA A 122 11.03 -3.26 -13.07
N SER A 123 11.90 -3.74 -13.98
CA SER A 123 12.37 -2.97 -15.13
C SER A 123 12.51 -3.82 -16.38
N ASN A 124 12.55 -3.15 -17.53
CA ASN A 124 12.89 -3.76 -18.81
C ASN A 124 14.37 -4.14 -18.88
N ASP A 125 15.23 -3.36 -18.21
CA ASP A 125 16.66 -3.56 -18.16
C ASP A 125 17.12 -3.89 -16.73
N LYS A 126 18.28 -4.53 -16.63
CA LYS A 126 18.84 -4.92 -15.34
C LYS A 126 19.20 -3.70 -14.51
N LEU A 127 18.70 -3.66 -13.26
CA LEU A 127 19.00 -2.64 -12.26
C LEU A 127 19.99 -3.20 -11.24
N THR A 128 21.14 -2.55 -11.10
CA THR A 128 22.20 -2.94 -10.16
C THR A 128 22.76 -1.78 -9.36
N THR A 129 22.63 -0.57 -9.88
CA THR A 129 23.16 0.66 -9.31
C THR A 129 22.13 1.78 -9.37
N VAL A 130 22.38 2.85 -8.62
CA VAL A 130 21.55 4.07 -8.67
C VAL A 130 21.58 4.73 -10.05
N GLU A 131 22.72 4.61 -10.77
CA GLU A 131 22.82 5.15 -12.13
C GLU A 131 21.86 4.47 -13.11
N ASP A 132 21.57 3.19 -12.92
CA ASP A 132 20.64 2.44 -13.78
C ASP A 132 19.18 2.93 -13.65
N LEU A 133 18.86 3.62 -12.58
CA LEU A 133 17.52 4.22 -12.38
C LEU A 133 17.35 5.56 -13.10
N LYS A 134 18.46 6.28 -13.37
CA LYS A 134 18.37 7.65 -13.87
C LYS A 134 17.74 7.75 -15.25
N GLY A 135 16.73 8.61 -15.32
CA GLY A 135 16.04 8.92 -16.57
C GLY A 135 15.04 7.85 -17.04
N LEU A 136 14.91 6.72 -16.31
CA LEU A 136 13.90 5.73 -16.67
C LEU A 136 12.49 6.26 -16.39
N ASN A 137 11.58 6.03 -17.32
CA ASN A 137 10.17 6.29 -17.12
C ASN A 137 9.59 5.29 -16.13
N CYS A 138 9.12 5.79 -14.98
CA CYS A 138 8.62 4.98 -13.88
C CYS A 138 7.14 5.29 -13.60
N VAL A 139 6.31 4.25 -13.60
CA VAL A 139 4.95 4.36 -13.07
C VAL A 139 5.00 4.24 -11.56
N THR A 140 4.43 5.22 -10.88
CA THR A 140 4.27 5.23 -9.42
C THR A 140 2.88 5.73 -9.04
N ASP A 141 2.54 5.56 -7.77
CA ASP A 141 1.24 5.96 -7.23
C ASP A 141 1.10 7.49 -7.12
N ILE A 142 -0.10 7.92 -6.72
CA ILE A 142 -0.49 9.33 -6.53
C ILE A 142 0.13 9.98 -5.29
N SER A 143 0.72 9.22 -4.38
CA SER A 143 1.35 9.75 -3.17
C SER A 143 2.46 10.74 -3.51
N THR A 144 2.37 11.94 -2.97
CA THR A 144 3.38 12.98 -3.16
C THR A 144 4.75 12.54 -2.64
N VAL A 145 4.80 11.81 -1.54
CA VAL A 145 6.04 11.25 -0.97
C VAL A 145 6.67 10.27 -1.93
N ARG A 146 5.89 9.35 -2.50
CA ARG A 146 6.41 8.35 -3.47
C ARG A 146 6.88 8.99 -4.76
N ILE A 147 6.13 9.97 -5.28
CA ILE A 147 6.52 10.75 -6.47
C ILE A 147 7.85 11.45 -6.22
N ASP A 148 8.01 12.11 -5.08
CA ASP A 148 9.24 12.82 -4.75
C ASP A 148 10.40 11.85 -4.50
N THR A 149 10.15 10.69 -3.90
CA THR A 149 11.14 9.62 -3.72
C THR A 149 11.65 9.12 -5.07
N ALA A 150 10.76 8.79 -6.00
CA ALA A 150 11.16 8.34 -7.34
C ALA A 150 11.96 9.42 -8.09
N LYS A 151 11.56 10.69 -7.99
CA LYS A 151 12.33 11.81 -8.55
C LYS A 151 13.70 11.96 -7.90
N ALA A 152 13.81 11.79 -6.57
CA ALA A 152 15.10 11.84 -5.87
C ALA A 152 16.04 10.71 -6.31
N PHE A 153 15.50 9.56 -6.72
CA PHE A 153 16.27 8.47 -7.33
C PHE A 153 16.65 8.72 -8.79
N GLY A 154 16.21 9.84 -9.38
CA GLY A 154 16.51 10.22 -10.74
C GLY A 154 15.55 9.69 -11.79
N LEU A 155 14.43 9.10 -11.39
CA LEU A 155 13.41 8.56 -12.28
C LEU A 155 12.55 9.67 -12.92
N ASN A 156 12.09 9.44 -14.14
CA ASN A 156 11.02 10.19 -14.77
C ASN A 156 9.68 9.61 -14.34
N VAL A 157 8.96 10.33 -13.51
CA VAL A 157 7.73 9.81 -12.90
C VAL A 157 6.54 9.95 -13.82
N ILE A 158 5.81 8.86 -14.02
CA ILE A 158 4.47 8.82 -14.62
C ILE A 158 3.50 8.49 -13.47
N PRO A 159 2.77 9.48 -12.94
CA PRO A 159 1.82 9.21 -11.86
C PRO A 159 0.66 8.37 -12.37
N PHE A 160 0.21 7.43 -11.55
CA PHE A 160 -0.93 6.54 -11.86
C PHE A 160 -2.24 7.31 -12.06
N LYS A 161 -2.40 8.41 -11.33
CA LYS A 161 -3.55 9.32 -11.48
C LYS A 161 -3.06 10.75 -11.71
N ASP A 162 -3.80 11.51 -12.51
CA ASP A 162 -3.65 12.94 -12.61
C ASP A 162 -4.55 13.62 -11.56
N ALA A 163 -3.94 14.19 -10.53
CA ALA A 163 -4.64 14.84 -9.41
C ALA A 163 -5.47 16.06 -9.83
N SER A 164 -5.25 16.62 -11.03
CA SER A 164 -6.04 17.72 -11.57
C SER A 164 -7.37 17.28 -12.18
N LEU A 165 -7.55 15.99 -12.44
CA LEU A 165 -8.73 15.39 -13.03
C LEU A 165 -9.51 14.59 -11.99
N GLN A 166 -10.81 14.36 -12.24
CA GLN A 166 -11.68 13.60 -11.34
C GLN A 166 -12.21 12.32 -12.01
N GLY A 167 -12.56 11.33 -11.19
CA GLY A 167 -13.13 10.07 -11.64
C GLY A 167 -12.20 9.28 -12.54
N ASP A 168 -12.75 8.59 -13.49
CA ASP A 168 -12.01 7.71 -14.41
C ASP A 168 -11.03 8.49 -15.32
N GLN A 169 -11.30 9.76 -15.56
CA GLN A 169 -10.41 10.63 -16.31
C GLN A 169 -9.09 10.92 -15.59
N SER A 170 -9.05 10.74 -14.27
CA SER A 170 -7.82 10.92 -13.47
C SER A 170 -6.76 9.86 -13.74
N TYR A 171 -7.14 8.71 -14.30
CA TYR A 171 -6.19 7.64 -14.61
C TYR A 171 -5.35 8.00 -15.84
N VAL A 172 -4.06 7.74 -15.73
CA VAL A 172 -3.13 7.88 -16.86
C VAL A 172 -3.52 6.88 -17.94
N LYS A 173 -3.54 7.32 -19.20
CA LYS A 173 -3.86 6.46 -20.32
C LYS A 173 -2.92 5.26 -20.39
N ILE A 174 -3.46 4.12 -20.81
CA ILE A 174 -2.74 2.84 -20.92
C ILE A 174 -1.46 2.97 -21.75
N ASP A 175 -1.46 3.76 -22.83
CA ASP A 175 -0.29 4.00 -23.66
C ASP A 175 0.91 4.59 -22.90
N ARG A 176 0.68 5.46 -21.91
CA ARG A 176 1.74 5.96 -21.01
C ARG A 176 2.24 4.90 -20.06
N TYR A 177 1.34 4.03 -19.63
CA TYR A 177 1.65 2.90 -18.76
C TYR A 177 2.51 1.88 -19.46
N GLU A 178 2.16 1.57 -20.71
CA GLU A 178 2.92 0.66 -21.58
C GLU A 178 4.30 1.23 -21.97
N ALA A 179 4.44 2.57 -21.98
CA ALA A 179 5.71 3.25 -22.21
C ALA A 179 6.64 3.29 -20.98
N SER A 180 6.24 2.74 -19.84
CA SER A 180 7.09 2.70 -18.65
C SER A 180 8.26 1.72 -18.87
N GLN A 181 9.46 2.14 -18.44
CA GLN A 181 10.66 1.31 -18.50
C GLN A 181 10.90 0.61 -17.15
N THR A 182 10.34 1.16 -16.09
CA THR A 182 10.39 0.57 -14.76
C THR A 182 9.10 0.87 -13.99
N ARG A 183 8.83 0.04 -13.00
CA ARG A 183 7.66 0.14 -12.15
C ARG A 183 8.00 -0.17 -10.70
N GLU A 184 7.50 0.64 -9.79
CA GLU A 184 7.54 0.36 -8.38
C GLU A 184 6.47 -0.66 -8.01
N THR A 185 6.85 -1.76 -7.37
CA THR A 185 5.96 -2.84 -6.93
C THR A 185 6.49 -3.50 -5.67
N THR A 186 5.89 -4.61 -5.23
CA THR A 186 6.42 -5.52 -4.20
C THR A 186 6.59 -6.91 -4.77
N LEU A 187 7.43 -7.75 -4.17
CA LEU A 187 7.67 -9.09 -4.69
C LEU A 187 6.39 -9.93 -4.84
N PRO A 188 5.46 -9.97 -3.85
CA PRO A 188 4.20 -10.71 -4.01
C PRO A 188 3.26 -10.16 -5.09
N ARG A 189 3.43 -8.91 -5.50
CA ARG A 189 2.60 -8.26 -6.53
C ARG A 189 3.28 -8.23 -7.91
N TYR A 190 4.55 -8.58 -7.97
CA TYR A 190 5.40 -8.46 -9.16
C TYR A 190 4.78 -9.11 -10.39
N GLU A 191 4.34 -10.37 -10.28
CA GLU A 191 3.79 -11.11 -11.42
C GLU A 191 2.56 -10.41 -12.00
N ALA A 192 1.64 -9.97 -11.17
CA ALA A 192 0.40 -9.32 -11.61
C ALA A 192 0.60 -7.89 -12.13
N GLU A 193 1.59 -7.16 -11.59
CA GLU A 193 1.74 -5.73 -11.86
C GLU A 193 2.84 -5.40 -12.87
N ALA A 194 3.91 -6.17 -12.92
CA ALA A 194 5.11 -5.82 -13.67
C ALA A 194 5.55 -6.87 -14.66
N TYR A 195 5.50 -8.15 -14.32
CA TYR A 195 5.97 -9.24 -15.18
C TYR A 195 5.25 -9.26 -16.53
N HIS A 196 3.92 -9.24 -16.52
CA HIS A 196 3.11 -9.25 -17.75
C HIS A 196 3.21 -7.96 -18.57
N ALA A 197 3.73 -6.88 -17.97
CA ALA A 197 4.07 -5.65 -18.68
C ALA A 197 5.49 -5.65 -19.29
N GLY A 198 6.20 -6.79 -19.20
CA GLY A 198 7.54 -6.97 -19.80
C GLY A 198 8.70 -6.57 -18.88
N HIS A 199 8.46 -6.27 -17.62
CA HIS A 199 9.52 -5.90 -16.67
C HIS A 199 10.12 -7.17 -16.04
N HIS A 200 11.12 -7.75 -16.68
CA HIS A 200 11.69 -9.04 -16.29
C HIS A 200 12.93 -8.92 -15.37
N HIS A 201 13.32 -7.72 -15.00
CA HIS A 201 14.45 -7.48 -14.09
C HIS A 201 13.97 -6.84 -12.79
N ILE A 202 14.22 -7.51 -11.68
CA ILE A 202 13.88 -7.01 -10.34
C ILE A 202 15.13 -6.41 -9.70
N GLY A 203 15.07 -5.11 -9.39
CA GLY A 203 16.07 -4.38 -8.59
C GLY A 203 15.56 -4.17 -7.17
N VAL A 204 16.18 -4.86 -6.21
CA VAL A 204 15.74 -4.86 -4.81
C VAL A 204 16.39 -3.71 -4.07
N THR A 205 15.62 -2.69 -3.80
CA THR A 205 16.01 -1.47 -3.09
C THR A 205 15.45 -1.39 -1.68
N ASN A 206 14.34 -2.08 -1.41
CA ASN A 206 13.62 -2.07 -0.12
C ASN A 206 13.41 -0.65 0.46
N HIS A 207 13.16 0.31 -0.42
CA HIS A 207 13.21 1.73 -0.10
C HIS A 207 11.99 2.25 0.66
N SER A 208 10.85 1.55 0.63
CA SER A 208 9.65 1.88 1.40
C SER A 208 8.76 0.64 1.55
N MET A 209 7.72 0.73 2.39
CA MET A 209 6.75 -0.36 2.53
C MET A 209 5.45 -0.07 1.81
N TYR A 210 4.84 -1.09 1.22
CA TYR A 210 3.48 -0.98 0.68
C TYR A 210 2.47 -1.29 1.78
N LEU A 211 2.04 -0.25 2.46
CA LEU A 211 1.07 -0.34 3.54
C LEU A 211 -0.35 -0.13 3.01
N THR A 212 -1.28 -0.83 3.65
CA THR A 212 -2.71 -0.70 3.44
C THR A 212 -3.43 -0.58 4.77
N THR A 213 -4.70 -0.22 4.74
CA THR A 213 -5.53 -0.04 5.93
C THR A 213 -6.89 -0.66 5.70
N ILE A 214 -7.40 -1.36 6.71
CA ILE A 214 -8.79 -1.83 6.77
C ILE A 214 -9.64 -0.68 7.32
N LEU A 215 -10.61 -0.25 6.53
CA LEU A 215 -11.56 0.81 6.86
C LEU A 215 -12.97 0.25 6.96
N VAL A 216 -13.78 0.83 7.84
CA VAL A 216 -15.20 0.56 7.96
C VAL A 216 -15.99 1.87 7.92
N ASN A 217 -17.19 1.85 7.31
CA ASN A 217 -18.12 2.97 7.37
C ASN A 217 -18.49 3.26 8.84
N LYS A 218 -18.39 4.52 9.24
CA LYS A 218 -18.57 4.95 10.63
C LYS A 218 -19.98 4.71 11.15
N ASP A 219 -21.00 4.99 10.33
CA ASP A 219 -22.40 4.84 10.70
C ASP A 219 -22.78 3.35 10.81
N PHE A 220 -22.31 2.53 9.87
CA PHE A 220 -22.44 1.08 9.97
C PHE A 220 -21.78 0.56 11.26
N PHE A 221 -20.55 0.95 11.54
CA PHE A 221 -19.84 0.52 12.75
C PHE A 221 -20.58 0.95 14.02
N ALA A 222 -21.12 2.17 14.05
CA ALA A 222 -21.90 2.68 15.18
C ALA A 222 -23.25 1.98 15.37
N SER A 223 -23.81 1.37 14.31
CA SER A 223 -25.06 0.58 14.37
C SER A 223 -24.89 -0.79 15.02
N LEU A 224 -23.65 -1.27 15.14
CA LEU A 224 -23.32 -2.56 15.76
C LEU A 224 -23.38 -2.47 17.29
N THR A 225 -23.69 -3.60 17.94
CA THR A 225 -23.59 -3.69 19.40
C THR A 225 -22.14 -3.53 19.87
N ALA A 226 -21.94 -3.22 21.15
CA ALA A 226 -20.59 -3.08 21.72
C ALA A 226 -19.75 -4.35 21.54
N ASP A 227 -20.34 -5.54 21.68
CA ASP A 227 -19.65 -6.82 21.51
C ASP A 227 -19.27 -7.05 20.04
N GLN A 228 -20.17 -6.73 19.10
CA GLN A 228 -19.89 -6.80 17.67
C GLN A 228 -18.79 -5.81 17.25
N GLN A 229 -18.80 -4.58 17.77
CA GLN A 229 -17.73 -3.60 17.54
C GLN A 229 -16.38 -4.10 18.07
N ALA A 230 -16.37 -4.69 19.26
CA ALA A 230 -15.16 -5.29 19.84
C ALA A 230 -14.65 -6.45 19.00
N ALA A 231 -15.54 -7.34 18.56
CA ALA A 231 -15.20 -8.45 17.68
C ALA A 231 -14.61 -7.97 16.34
N MET A 232 -15.20 -6.96 15.71
CA MET A 232 -14.67 -6.38 14.47
C MET A 232 -13.25 -5.81 14.64
N LYS A 233 -13.00 -5.06 15.69
CA LYS A 233 -11.66 -4.51 15.99
C LYS A 233 -10.65 -5.64 16.22
N GLN A 234 -11.01 -6.61 17.04
CA GLN A 234 -10.15 -7.77 17.33
C GLN A 234 -9.80 -8.52 16.04
N VAL A 235 -10.80 -8.88 15.24
CA VAL A 235 -10.58 -9.62 13.98
C VAL A 235 -9.74 -8.81 13.00
N ALA A 236 -9.99 -7.51 12.87
CA ALA A 236 -9.21 -6.65 11.99
C ALA A 236 -7.72 -6.65 12.36
N MET A 237 -7.39 -6.54 13.65
CA MET A 237 -6.00 -6.59 14.12
C MET A 237 -5.36 -7.96 13.91
N GLU A 238 -6.10 -9.06 14.17
CA GLU A 238 -5.59 -10.41 13.98
C GLU A 238 -5.29 -10.71 12.51
N VAL A 239 -6.21 -10.38 11.60
CA VAL A 239 -6.00 -10.62 10.16
C VAL A 239 -4.98 -9.67 9.56
N ALA A 240 -4.85 -8.45 10.09
CA ALA A 240 -3.81 -7.52 9.68
C ALA A 240 -2.41 -8.07 9.99
N LYS A 241 -2.22 -8.64 11.17
CA LYS A 241 -0.99 -9.31 11.56
C LYS A 241 -0.68 -10.50 10.64
N LEU A 242 -1.66 -11.35 10.38
CA LEU A 242 -1.51 -12.48 9.46
C LEU A 242 -1.17 -12.03 8.04
N GLU A 243 -1.80 -10.97 7.53
CA GLU A 243 -1.49 -10.46 6.18
C GLU A 243 -0.06 -9.94 6.09
N ARG A 244 0.45 -9.28 7.13
CA ARG A 244 1.85 -8.87 7.19
C ARG A 244 2.80 -10.08 7.19
N GLU A 245 2.51 -11.11 7.98
CA GLU A 245 3.28 -12.36 8.01
C GLU A 245 3.25 -13.08 6.64
N TRP A 246 2.09 -13.18 6.01
CA TRP A 246 1.96 -13.76 4.68
C TRP A 246 2.71 -12.96 3.62
N SER A 247 2.66 -11.63 3.69
CA SER A 247 3.36 -10.76 2.75
C SER A 247 4.88 -10.96 2.83
N VAL A 248 5.43 -11.11 4.03
CA VAL A 248 6.86 -11.41 4.23
C VAL A 248 7.20 -12.79 3.66
N THR A 249 6.42 -13.82 4.02
CA THR A 249 6.63 -15.19 3.54
C THR A 249 6.54 -15.29 2.02
N ASP A 250 5.55 -14.64 1.42
CA ASP A 250 5.36 -14.66 -0.04
C ASP A 250 6.50 -13.90 -0.75
N ALA A 251 7.01 -12.81 -0.16
CA ALA A 251 8.16 -12.08 -0.67
C ALA A 251 9.44 -12.92 -0.60
N ASP A 252 9.72 -13.55 0.54
CA ASP A 252 10.89 -14.42 0.73
C ASP A 252 10.85 -15.63 -0.22
N THR A 253 9.66 -16.17 -0.45
CA THR A 253 9.46 -17.28 -1.39
C THR A 253 9.89 -16.87 -2.80
N LEU A 254 9.44 -15.73 -3.31
CA LEU A 254 9.89 -15.27 -4.64
C LEU A 254 11.38 -14.89 -4.63
N ALA A 255 11.88 -14.24 -3.58
CA ALA A 255 13.28 -13.83 -3.50
C ALA A 255 14.26 -15.00 -3.60
N THR A 256 13.90 -16.16 -3.05
CA THR A 256 14.79 -17.34 -2.95
C THR A 256 14.54 -18.42 -4.01
N ASP A 257 13.44 -18.37 -4.74
CA ASP A 257 13.06 -19.38 -5.72
C ASP A 257 13.78 -19.17 -7.07
N THR A 258 15.05 -19.58 -7.12
CA THR A 258 15.87 -19.49 -8.34
C THR A 258 15.35 -20.35 -9.49
N ALA A 259 14.62 -21.44 -9.20
CA ALA A 259 13.99 -22.26 -10.22
C ALA A 259 12.85 -21.52 -10.91
N LYS A 260 12.01 -20.83 -10.13
CA LYS A 260 10.96 -19.96 -10.65
C LYS A 260 11.53 -18.76 -11.42
N HIS A 261 12.64 -18.17 -10.97
CA HIS A 261 13.32 -17.09 -11.70
C HIS A 261 13.75 -17.58 -13.09
N ALA A 262 14.36 -18.77 -13.18
CA ALA A 262 14.78 -19.35 -14.45
C ALA A 262 13.58 -19.69 -15.36
N GLU A 263 12.52 -20.27 -14.81
CA GLU A 263 11.28 -20.58 -15.53
C GLU A 263 10.63 -19.32 -16.12
N MET A 264 10.56 -18.26 -15.34
CA MET A 264 9.97 -16.98 -15.75
C MET A 264 10.90 -16.13 -16.62
N GLY A 265 12.20 -16.50 -16.74
CA GLY A 265 13.20 -15.68 -17.44
C GLY A 265 13.46 -14.34 -16.79
N ILE A 266 13.36 -14.27 -15.45
CA ILE A 266 13.59 -13.05 -14.68
C ILE A 266 14.96 -13.02 -14.02
N THR A 267 15.48 -11.83 -13.76
CA THR A 267 16.64 -11.63 -12.89
C THR A 267 16.22 -10.93 -11.60
N TYR A 268 16.79 -11.39 -10.50
CA TYR A 268 16.63 -10.81 -9.17
C TYR A 268 17.98 -10.28 -8.70
N THR A 269 18.07 -8.99 -8.42
CA THR A 269 19.32 -8.34 -8.05
C THR A 269 19.12 -7.45 -6.81
N GLU A 270 19.79 -7.77 -5.73
CA GLU A 270 19.85 -6.88 -4.57
C GLU A 270 20.85 -5.77 -4.83
N PHE A 271 20.48 -4.54 -4.51
CA PHE A 271 21.40 -3.43 -4.55
C PHE A 271 22.44 -3.60 -3.44
N ALA A 272 23.72 -3.39 -3.78
CA ALA A 272 24.79 -3.39 -2.78
C ALA A 272 24.56 -2.30 -1.72
N ASP A 273 25.04 -2.52 -0.50
CA ASP A 273 24.89 -1.57 0.61
C ASP A 273 25.38 -0.16 0.24
N SER A 274 26.44 -0.05 -0.56
CA SER A 274 26.95 1.22 -1.06
C SER A 274 25.98 1.94 -2.00
N GLU A 275 25.19 1.21 -2.78
CA GLU A 275 24.17 1.78 -3.65
C GLU A 275 22.92 2.16 -2.84
N VAL A 276 22.52 1.34 -1.88
CA VAL A 276 21.44 1.68 -0.92
C VAL A 276 21.80 2.94 -0.12
N ALA A 277 23.07 3.10 0.29
CA ALA A 277 23.54 4.31 0.97
C ALA A 277 23.39 5.57 0.10
N LYS A 278 23.65 5.47 -1.21
CA LYS A 278 23.42 6.58 -2.15
C LYS A 278 21.93 6.93 -2.27
N LEU A 279 21.04 5.92 -2.31
CA LEU A 279 19.59 6.15 -2.32
C LEU A 279 19.13 6.85 -1.02
N LYS A 280 19.64 6.41 0.14
CA LYS A 280 19.37 7.06 1.44
C LYS A 280 19.82 8.52 1.43
N GLN A 281 21.02 8.80 0.92
CA GLN A 281 21.52 10.17 0.82
C GLN A 281 20.66 11.03 -0.13
N ALA A 282 20.21 10.49 -1.24
CA ALA A 282 19.37 11.20 -2.22
C ALA A 282 18.04 11.66 -1.65
N VAL A 283 17.48 10.94 -0.68
CA VAL A 283 16.16 11.24 -0.08
C VAL A 283 16.26 12.06 1.23
N GLU A 284 17.43 12.33 1.74
CA GLU A 284 17.62 13.14 2.97
C GLU A 284 16.90 14.50 2.90
N PRO A 285 16.93 15.25 1.77
CA PRO A 285 16.19 16.51 1.65
C PRO A 285 14.67 16.33 1.76
N LEU A 286 14.12 15.16 1.48
CA LEU A 286 12.69 14.91 1.60
C LEU A 286 12.27 14.86 3.08
N TYR A 287 13.12 14.37 3.96
CA TYR A 287 12.85 14.35 5.40
C TYR A 287 12.69 15.77 5.94
N GLU A 288 13.56 16.72 5.55
CA GLU A 288 13.43 18.13 5.92
C GLU A 288 12.13 18.74 5.36
N LYS A 289 11.85 18.49 4.07
CA LYS A 289 10.61 18.94 3.42
C LYS A 289 9.36 18.46 4.15
N TYR A 290 9.29 17.18 4.45
CA TYR A 290 8.08 16.56 4.98
C TYR A 290 7.90 16.73 6.49
N ARG A 291 8.96 16.97 7.28
CA ARG A 291 8.85 17.42 8.67
C ARG A 291 8.08 18.73 8.82
N ALA A 292 8.13 19.60 7.81
CA ALA A 292 7.39 20.86 7.82
C ALA A 292 5.91 20.71 7.39
N ILE A 293 5.54 19.56 6.80
CA ILE A 293 4.20 19.30 6.25
C ILE A 293 3.37 18.45 7.20
N PHE A 294 3.96 17.40 7.77
CA PHE A 294 3.27 16.47 8.67
C PHE A 294 3.19 17.03 10.10
N SER A 295 2.36 16.40 10.90
CA SER A 295 2.23 16.73 12.32
C SER A 295 3.59 16.75 13.02
N PRO A 296 3.82 17.70 13.93
CA PRO A 296 5.10 17.86 14.60
C PRO A 296 5.61 16.55 15.22
N LEU A 297 6.89 16.24 15.00
CA LEU A 297 7.59 15.07 15.52
C LEU A 297 7.10 13.72 15.00
N LEU A 298 6.11 13.65 14.08
CA LEU A 298 5.55 12.37 13.62
C LEU A 298 6.65 11.48 13.02
N ILE A 299 7.43 11.99 12.07
CA ILE A 299 8.53 11.24 11.45
C ILE A 299 9.56 10.79 12.49
N ASP A 300 9.95 11.69 13.40
CA ASP A 300 10.97 11.39 14.40
C ASP A 300 10.47 10.37 15.42
N ASN A 301 9.21 10.45 15.82
CA ASN A 301 8.57 9.46 16.68
C ASN A 301 8.50 8.08 16.00
N ILE A 302 8.18 8.02 14.70
CA ILE A 302 8.19 6.76 13.95
C ILE A 302 9.60 6.17 13.93
N ARG A 303 10.62 6.96 13.61
CA ARG A 303 12.01 6.48 13.52
C ARG A 303 12.60 6.02 14.85
N SER A 304 12.08 6.51 15.97
CA SER A 304 12.58 6.17 17.31
C SER A 304 11.77 5.08 18.04
N ALA A 305 10.73 4.55 17.41
CA ALA A 305 9.81 3.57 18.02
C ALA A 305 10.40 2.15 18.17
#